data_b391a8287eea8d55811d448b16bde062
#
_entry.id   b391a8287eea8d55811d448b16bde062
#
_cell.length_a   1.000
_cell.length_b   1.000
_cell.length_c   1.000
_cell.angle_alpha   90.00
_cell.angle_beta   90.00
_cell.angle_gamma   90.00
#
_symmetry.space_group_name_H-M   'P 1'
#
loop_
_entity.id
_entity.type
_entity.pdbx_description
1 polymer ?
#
loop_
_entity_poly.entity_id
_entity_poly.type
_entity_poly.pdbx_seq_one_letter_code
_entity_poly.pdbx_strand_id
1 'polypeptide(L)'
;MIPIRNSLPFATLLLLLLLATAKARARPNEATGEASLYDEADNVINADTNTLRNHLATVPKGKLVQFINIFCGDCQRFAPTFKDVARDLYKWQRVLSIYAVDCAQEKNVQICRDFQVLKTPTLRYFPPVYTGNGTGIDIPTVKPNEIKDLLAGYLAKEMNWNLLYFDPLRSDSNAKTTIGDHKCPGQAAEYIALVLQPKGSNIGRDTIFELLPYPAVVVRLVDDAQIFANFGLTPQGQKLAILDLAGNVQALKAAQETSQAYAASIAEYLAQKGHTPVPPLPTTVAPKVRTVRNKEQQAILATVLRGGPAKIYRADLEQAIDKLLHIELPKADLIQGSNLTALRDIIAVLRHLNPLNNNGQELLTNLHGFLLPINRLTGSEFADLVKSTEKKLEGNVFKAKRYVGCIASRPFLRGFTCSLWTLFHYLTVAAAKPPYYLQAGSVLSAIHGFAKHFFGCRDCADHFLALAERKHIDRVTDHDAEILWLWEAHNEVNKRLAGDTTEDPKFPKIQFPSKKYCPACSNENSHWNRTEVLKYLKIIYDNKNLSPYGLPTTRGYP
;
A
#
# COMPACT_ATOMS: atom_id res chain seq x y z
N MET A 1 -0.43 -69.17 -44.35
CA MET A 1 -1.18 -67.94 -44.43
C MET A 1 -0.69 -67.02 -43.32
N ILE A 2 0.03 -65.97 -43.69
CA ILE A 2 0.74 -65.06 -42.77
C ILE A 2 -0.14 -63.84 -42.61
N PRO A 3 -0.41 -63.33 -41.38
CA PRO A 3 -1.16 -62.06 -41.22
C PRO A 3 -0.16 -60.87 -41.31
N ILE A 4 -0.60 -59.89 -42.09
CA ILE A 4 0.06 -58.64 -42.39
C ILE A 4 0.05 -57.72 -41.16
N ARG A 5 1.22 -57.25 -40.74
CA ARG A 5 1.41 -56.17 -39.75
C ARG A 5 1.22 -54.80 -40.42
N ASN A 6 0.20 -54.05 -40.00
CA ASN A 6 0.05 -52.65 -40.37
C ASN A 6 0.92 -51.80 -39.44
N SER A 7 2.00 -51.24 -39.98
CA SER A 7 2.83 -50.21 -39.35
C SER A 7 2.20 -48.84 -39.66
N LEU A 8 1.78 -48.09 -38.64
CA LEU A 8 1.44 -46.68 -38.75
C LEU A 8 2.68 -45.82 -39.07
N PRO A 9 2.55 -44.82 -39.94
CA PRO A 9 3.74 -44.03 -40.35
C PRO A 9 4.17 -43.06 -39.26
N PHE A 10 5.49 -42.98 -39.09
CA PHE A 10 6.24 -42.14 -38.15
C PHE A 10 5.90 -40.64 -38.20
N ALA A 11 5.21 -40.16 -39.23
CA ALA A 11 4.83 -38.78 -39.43
C ALA A 11 3.67 -38.29 -38.48
N THR A 12 2.81 -39.20 -38.01
CA THR A 12 1.70 -38.86 -37.11
C THR A 12 2.15 -38.69 -35.64
N LEU A 13 3.26 -39.33 -35.25
CA LEU A 13 3.78 -39.21 -33.90
C LEU A 13 4.55 -37.88 -33.67
N LEU A 14 5.16 -37.35 -34.74
CA LEU A 14 5.87 -36.07 -34.69
C LEU A 14 4.90 -34.87 -34.66
N LEU A 15 3.71 -34.99 -35.27
CA LEU A 15 2.70 -33.95 -35.26
C LEU A 15 1.99 -33.84 -33.88
N LEU A 16 1.86 -34.95 -33.16
CA LEU A 16 1.30 -34.98 -31.79
C LEU A 16 2.28 -34.46 -30.75
N LEU A 17 3.61 -34.61 -30.95
CA LEU A 17 4.64 -34.03 -30.09
C LEU A 17 4.82 -32.52 -30.31
N LEU A 18 4.56 -32.01 -31.52
CA LEU A 18 4.60 -30.56 -31.79
C LEU A 18 3.36 -29.81 -31.30
N LEU A 19 2.23 -30.49 -31.10
CA LEU A 19 1.04 -29.92 -30.49
C LEU A 19 1.08 -29.89 -28.94
N ALA A 20 1.94 -30.68 -28.33
CA ALA A 20 2.11 -30.72 -26.87
C ALA A 20 3.07 -29.63 -26.32
N THR A 21 3.92 -29.03 -27.16
CA THR A 21 4.86 -27.98 -26.73
C THR A 21 4.35 -26.56 -26.92
N ALA A 22 3.17 -26.37 -27.50
CA ALA A 22 2.58 -25.04 -27.76
C ALA A 22 1.65 -24.53 -26.65
N LYS A 23 1.59 -25.16 -25.47
CA LYS A 23 0.69 -24.76 -24.38
C LYS A 23 1.36 -24.57 -23.03
N ALA A 24 2.52 -23.99 -23.00
CA ALA A 24 3.07 -23.39 -21.80
C ALA A 24 3.37 -21.89 -22.02
N ARG A 25 2.47 -21.17 -22.71
CA ARG A 25 2.34 -19.74 -22.43
C ARG A 25 1.63 -19.65 -21.10
N ALA A 26 2.39 -19.34 -20.04
CA ALA A 26 1.82 -18.88 -18.80
C ALA A 26 0.80 -17.81 -19.14
N ARG A 27 -0.49 -18.08 -18.88
CA ARG A 27 -1.51 -17.04 -18.87
C ARG A 27 -1.00 -16.01 -17.86
N PRO A 28 -0.95 -14.72 -18.22
CA PRO A 28 -0.72 -13.70 -17.23
C PRO A 28 -1.76 -13.95 -16.14
N ASN A 29 -1.33 -13.97 -14.88
CA ASN A 29 -2.10 -14.21 -13.68
C ASN A 29 -3.58 -13.87 -13.91
N GLU A 30 -4.46 -14.86 -13.77
CA GLU A 30 -5.80 -14.59 -13.28
C GLU A 30 -5.56 -13.94 -11.94
N ALA A 31 -5.59 -12.61 -11.94
CA ALA A 31 -5.51 -11.79 -10.76
C ALA A 31 -6.57 -12.35 -9.82
N THR A 32 -6.13 -12.96 -8.74
CA THR A 32 -6.95 -13.09 -7.55
C THR A 32 -7.54 -11.70 -7.36
N GLY A 33 -8.85 -11.54 -7.45
CA GLY A 33 -9.53 -10.25 -7.57
C GLY A 33 -9.40 -9.35 -6.34
N GLU A 34 -8.20 -9.24 -5.78
CA GLU A 34 -7.81 -8.36 -4.70
C GLU A 34 -7.65 -6.97 -5.29
N ALA A 35 -8.54 -6.09 -4.87
CA ALA A 35 -8.51 -4.70 -5.28
C ALA A 35 -7.22 -4.04 -4.77
N SER A 36 -6.58 -3.20 -5.59
CA SER A 36 -5.44 -2.35 -5.23
C SER A 36 -5.78 -0.88 -5.48
N LEU A 37 -5.06 0.02 -4.80
CA LEU A 37 -5.13 1.47 -5.07
C LEU A 37 -4.55 1.82 -6.45
N TYR A 38 -3.75 0.93 -7.04
CA TYR A 38 -3.03 1.09 -8.29
C TYR A 38 -3.38 -0.02 -9.27
N ASP A 39 -3.34 0.31 -10.56
CA ASP A 39 -3.47 -0.64 -11.65
C ASP A 39 -2.25 -0.58 -12.60
N GLU A 40 -2.26 -1.42 -13.63
CA GLU A 40 -1.14 -1.48 -14.59
C GLU A 40 -0.92 -0.17 -15.36
N ALA A 41 -1.96 0.67 -15.50
CA ALA A 41 -1.86 1.96 -16.18
C ALA A 41 -1.19 3.04 -15.32
N ASP A 42 -1.08 2.81 -14.03
CA ASP A 42 -0.47 3.78 -13.09
C ASP A 42 1.06 3.73 -13.08
N ASN A 43 1.69 2.82 -13.83
CA ASN A 43 3.13 2.56 -13.77
C ASN A 43 3.61 2.15 -12.36
N VAL A 44 2.77 1.49 -11.60
CA VAL A 44 3.04 0.99 -10.25
C VAL A 44 2.83 -0.51 -10.24
N ILE A 45 3.86 -1.26 -9.87
CA ILE A 45 3.81 -2.72 -9.76
C ILE A 45 3.22 -3.06 -8.39
N ASN A 46 2.02 -3.65 -8.37
CA ASN A 46 1.45 -4.22 -7.15
C ASN A 46 2.23 -5.49 -6.79
N ALA A 47 3.05 -5.42 -5.76
CA ALA A 47 3.91 -6.51 -5.35
C ALA A 47 3.41 -7.17 -4.05
N ASP A 48 3.51 -8.49 -4.01
CA ASP A 48 3.47 -9.24 -2.77
C ASP A 48 4.88 -9.48 -2.23
N THR A 49 4.97 -10.15 -1.08
CA THR A 49 6.24 -10.48 -0.41
C THR A 49 7.23 -11.16 -1.36
N ASN A 50 6.80 -12.14 -2.13
CA ASN A 50 7.67 -12.93 -3.01
C ASN A 50 8.13 -12.11 -4.21
N THR A 51 7.21 -11.39 -4.84
CA THR A 51 7.49 -10.52 -5.98
C THR A 51 8.47 -9.42 -5.59
N LEU A 52 8.24 -8.73 -4.46
CA LEU A 52 9.14 -7.66 -4.04
C LEU A 52 10.53 -8.20 -3.71
N ARG A 53 10.66 -9.27 -2.90
CA ARG A 53 11.95 -9.87 -2.55
C ARG A 53 12.73 -10.30 -3.79
N ASN A 54 12.07 -10.96 -4.73
CA ASN A 54 12.70 -11.36 -5.98
C ASN A 54 13.19 -10.15 -6.78
N HIS A 55 12.38 -9.11 -6.93
CA HIS A 55 12.74 -7.92 -7.69
C HIS A 55 13.83 -7.08 -7.00
N LEU A 56 13.85 -7.05 -5.66
CA LEU A 56 14.95 -6.42 -4.93
C LEU A 56 16.30 -7.09 -5.22
N ALA A 57 16.32 -8.41 -5.37
CA ALA A 57 17.52 -9.19 -5.61
C ALA A 57 17.96 -9.23 -7.09
N THR A 58 17.00 -9.20 -8.04
CA THR A 58 17.28 -9.53 -9.44
C THR A 58 17.16 -8.36 -10.41
N VAL A 59 16.36 -7.33 -10.10
CA VAL A 59 16.15 -6.19 -11.02
C VAL A 59 17.27 -5.17 -10.83
N PRO A 60 18.12 -4.90 -11.85
CA PRO A 60 19.27 -3.99 -11.74
C PRO A 60 18.84 -2.52 -11.93
N LYS A 61 17.84 -2.07 -11.18
CA LYS A 61 17.33 -0.69 -11.18
C LYS A 61 17.12 -0.23 -9.76
N GLY A 62 17.11 1.09 -9.50
CA GLY A 62 16.59 1.62 -8.26
C GLY A 62 15.10 1.26 -8.11
N LYS A 63 14.62 1.11 -6.91
CA LYS A 63 13.21 0.79 -6.63
C LYS A 63 12.64 1.82 -5.67
N LEU A 64 11.57 2.47 -6.09
CA LEU A 64 10.70 3.25 -5.20
C LEU A 64 9.58 2.31 -4.74
N VAL A 65 9.52 2.03 -3.46
CA VAL A 65 8.48 1.16 -2.88
C VAL A 65 7.60 1.97 -1.95
N GLN A 66 6.30 1.97 -2.24
CA GLN A 66 5.28 2.49 -1.33
C GLN A 66 4.64 1.33 -0.56
N PHE A 67 4.75 1.37 0.75
CA PHE A 67 4.00 0.49 1.64
C PHE A 67 2.70 1.17 2.02
N ILE A 68 1.59 0.49 1.75
CA ILE A 68 0.23 1.02 1.95
C ILE A 68 -0.59 0.11 2.87
N ASN A 69 -1.69 0.65 3.35
CA ASN A 69 -2.83 -0.10 3.86
C ASN A 69 -4.06 0.44 3.11
N ILE A 70 -4.72 -0.41 2.32
CA ILE A 70 -5.85 0.03 1.47
C ILE A 70 -7.02 0.61 2.25
N PHE A 71 -7.15 0.31 3.54
CA PHE A 71 -8.18 0.86 4.42
C PHE A 71 -7.73 2.14 5.15
N CYS A 72 -6.47 2.56 4.98
CA CYS A 72 -5.96 3.79 5.58
C CYS A 72 -6.34 5.02 4.75
N GLY A 73 -6.98 6.01 5.38
CA GLY A 73 -7.43 7.23 4.73
C GLY A 73 -6.29 8.01 4.06
N ASP A 74 -5.12 8.12 4.73
CA ASP A 74 -3.95 8.80 4.16
C ASP A 74 -3.43 8.11 2.90
N CYS A 75 -3.42 6.77 2.87
CA CYS A 75 -3.04 6.04 1.66
C CYS A 75 -4.00 6.35 0.51
N GLN A 76 -5.31 6.38 0.78
CA GLN A 76 -6.33 6.67 -0.22
C GLN A 76 -6.25 8.13 -0.71
N ARG A 77 -6.03 9.10 0.19
CA ARG A 77 -5.84 10.52 -0.15
C ARG A 77 -4.56 10.77 -0.95
N PHE A 78 -3.48 10.05 -0.62
CA PHE A 78 -2.20 10.19 -1.31
C PHE A 78 -2.15 9.43 -2.65
N ALA A 79 -2.98 8.41 -2.87
CA ALA A 79 -2.93 7.59 -4.08
C ALA A 79 -3.03 8.39 -5.40
N PRO A 80 -3.90 9.40 -5.58
CA PRO A 80 -3.91 10.21 -6.79
C PRO A 80 -2.56 10.92 -7.04
N THR A 81 -1.99 11.55 -6.01
CA THR A 81 -0.69 12.22 -6.08
C THR A 81 0.43 11.24 -6.44
N PHE A 82 0.43 10.05 -5.84
CA PHE A 82 1.44 9.04 -6.13
C PHE A 82 1.33 8.49 -7.56
N LYS A 83 0.12 8.37 -8.12
CA LYS A 83 -0.10 8.03 -9.53
C LYS A 83 0.51 9.08 -10.46
N ASP A 84 0.35 10.36 -10.14
CA ASP A 84 0.96 11.45 -10.91
C ASP A 84 2.50 11.40 -10.81
N VAL A 85 3.06 11.16 -9.61
CA VAL A 85 4.50 10.93 -9.42
C VAL A 85 4.98 9.74 -10.25
N ALA A 86 4.26 8.62 -10.21
CA ALA A 86 4.64 7.42 -10.96
C ALA A 86 4.58 7.64 -12.49
N ARG A 87 3.61 8.41 -12.96
CA ARG A 87 3.49 8.81 -14.38
C ARG A 87 4.64 9.72 -14.81
N ASP A 88 4.99 10.71 -14.01
CA ASP A 88 6.11 11.60 -14.27
C ASP A 88 7.45 10.86 -14.28
N LEU A 89 7.61 9.90 -13.38
CA LEU A 89 8.80 9.07 -13.25
C LEU A 89 8.86 7.94 -14.28
N TYR A 90 7.84 7.74 -15.11
CA TYR A 90 7.89 6.75 -16.18
C TYR A 90 9.06 6.98 -17.15
N LYS A 91 9.43 8.22 -17.41
CA LYS A 91 10.62 8.55 -18.20
C LYS A 91 11.93 8.01 -17.60
N TRP A 92 11.94 7.65 -16.31
CA TRP A 92 13.09 7.05 -15.61
C TRP A 92 13.04 5.50 -15.59
N GLN A 93 12.13 4.87 -16.32
CA GLN A 93 11.92 3.42 -16.32
C GLN A 93 13.17 2.58 -16.63
N ARG A 94 14.18 3.17 -17.28
CA ARG A 94 15.46 2.51 -17.55
C ARG A 94 16.28 2.30 -16.27
N VAL A 95 16.10 3.13 -15.27
CA VAL A 95 16.91 3.17 -14.05
C VAL A 95 16.09 3.02 -12.77
N LEU A 96 14.75 3.17 -12.85
CA LEU A 96 13.85 3.13 -11.69
C LEU A 96 12.64 2.25 -11.98
N SER A 97 12.23 1.47 -10.99
CA SER A 97 10.95 0.74 -10.96
C SER A 97 10.15 1.16 -9.73
N ILE A 98 8.82 1.23 -9.86
CA ILE A 98 7.93 1.73 -8.81
C ILE A 98 7.02 0.61 -8.36
N TYR A 99 6.89 0.43 -7.04
CA TYR A 99 6.14 -0.66 -6.42
C TYR A 99 5.16 -0.13 -5.37
N ALA A 100 4.08 -0.87 -5.19
CA ALA A 100 3.20 -0.74 -4.03
C ALA A 100 3.04 -2.11 -3.36
N VAL A 101 3.10 -2.13 -2.03
CA VAL A 101 2.88 -3.31 -1.19
C VAL A 101 1.78 -3.01 -0.20
N ASP A 102 0.69 -3.78 -0.25
CA ASP A 102 -0.42 -3.60 0.68
C ASP A 102 -0.20 -4.42 1.96
N CYS A 103 0.13 -3.75 3.05
CA CYS A 103 0.34 -4.32 4.38
C CYS A 103 -0.97 -4.77 5.07
N ALA A 104 -2.14 -4.52 4.46
CA ALA A 104 -3.42 -5.04 4.94
C ALA A 104 -3.72 -6.46 4.43
N GLN A 105 -2.84 -7.03 3.60
CA GLN A 105 -2.93 -8.40 3.12
C GLN A 105 -2.03 -9.32 3.96
N GLU A 106 -2.59 -10.45 4.43
CA GLU A 106 -1.86 -11.39 5.29
C GLU A 106 -0.53 -11.88 4.67
N LYS A 107 -0.53 -12.16 3.35
CA LYS A 107 0.68 -12.58 2.61
C LYS A 107 1.81 -11.56 2.64
N ASN A 108 1.52 -10.30 2.98
CA ASN A 108 2.49 -9.20 2.99
C ASN A 108 2.89 -8.76 4.41
N VAL A 109 2.25 -9.31 5.46
CA VAL A 109 2.56 -8.93 6.86
C VAL A 109 4.04 -9.14 7.18
N GLN A 110 4.62 -10.26 6.70
CA GLN A 110 6.02 -10.56 6.95
C GLN A 110 6.95 -9.51 6.35
N ILE A 111 6.80 -9.14 5.07
CA ILE A 111 7.70 -8.18 4.44
C ILE A 111 7.52 -6.76 5.02
N CYS A 112 6.29 -6.39 5.38
CA CYS A 112 6.03 -5.10 6.05
C CYS A 112 6.71 -5.04 7.42
N ARG A 113 6.71 -6.14 8.18
CA ARG A 113 7.46 -6.28 9.45
C ARG A 113 8.97 -6.25 9.23
N ASP A 114 9.49 -7.07 8.29
CA ASP A 114 10.93 -7.16 8.02
C ASP A 114 11.51 -5.82 7.58
N PHE A 115 10.73 -5.01 6.89
CA PHE A 115 11.11 -3.64 6.55
C PHE A 115 10.65 -2.60 7.58
N GLN A 116 10.20 -3.02 8.77
CA GLN A 116 9.82 -2.14 9.88
C GLN A 116 8.85 -1.02 9.46
N VAL A 117 7.82 -1.39 8.71
CA VAL A 117 6.77 -0.45 8.27
C VAL A 117 5.82 -0.17 9.43
N LEU A 118 6.14 0.85 10.23
CA LEU A 118 5.37 1.22 11.43
C LEU A 118 4.15 2.09 11.13
N LYS A 119 4.08 2.68 9.95
CA LYS A 119 2.99 3.56 9.50
C LYS A 119 2.78 3.45 8.00
N THR A 120 1.59 3.82 7.54
CA THR A 120 1.25 3.89 6.12
C THR A 120 0.56 5.21 5.79
N PRO A 121 0.86 5.81 4.62
CA PRO A 121 1.83 5.37 3.62
C PRO A 121 3.28 5.57 4.07
N THR A 122 4.17 4.65 3.72
CA THR A 122 5.63 4.79 3.86
C THR A 122 6.27 4.64 2.49
N LEU A 123 7.16 5.57 2.12
CA LEU A 123 7.94 5.51 0.89
C LEU A 123 9.38 5.15 1.20
N ARG A 124 9.95 4.21 0.43
CA ARG A 124 11.35 3.82 0.54
C ARG A 124 12.02 3.66 -0.80
N TYR A 125 13.27 4.07 -0.84
CA TYR A 125 14.17 3.79 -1.96
C TYR A 125 15.05 2.58 -1.62
N PHE A 126 15.22 1.68 -2.61
CA PHE A 126 16.19 0.59 -2.57
C PHE A 126 17.13 0.71 -3.77
N PRO A 127 18.45 0.52 -3.57
CA PRO A 127 19.43 0.63 -4.63
C PRO A 127 19.28 -0.48 -5.69
N PRO A 128 19.92 -0.34 -6.87
CA PRO A 128 19.92 -1.36 -7.92
C PRO A 128 20.39 -2.72 -7.44
N VAL A 129 21.43 -2.74 -6.64
CA VAL A 129 21.97 -3.93 -5.98
C VAL A 129 21.62 -3.88 -4.51
N TYR A 130 20.51 -4.50 -4.15
CA TYR A 130 20.11 -4.63 -2.76
C TYR A 130 20.56 -6.00 -2.21
N THR A 131 21.47 -5.97 -1.25
CA THR A 131 22.11 -7.16 -0.68
C THR A 131 21.30 -7.87 0.40
N GLY A 132 20.05 -7.42 0.65
CA GLY A 132 19.21 -7.96 1.72
C GLY A 132 19.44 -7.33 3.09
N ASN A 133 20.40 -6.41 3.23
CA ASN A 133 20.70 -5.74 4.48
C ASN A 133 19.94 -4.42 4.61
N GLY A 134 19.32 -4.20 5.79
CA GLY A 134 18.59 -2.99 6.10
C GLY A 134 17.16 -2.94 5.56
N THR A 135 16.51 -1.81 5.78
CA THR A 135 15.08 -1.61 5.49
C THR A 135 14.80 -0.70 4.30
N GLY A 136 15.83 -0.36 3.52
CA GLY A 136 15.79 0.69 2.49
C GLY A 136 16.02 2.09 3.07
N ILE A 137 16.01 3.09 2.21
CA ILE A 137 16.19 4.50 2.57
C ILE A 137 14.82 5.17 2.61
N ASP A 138 14.43 5.75 3.75
CA ASP A 138 13.16 6.45 3.88
C ASP A 138 13.12 7.70 3.00
N ILE A 139 11.98 7.91 2.34
CA ILE A 139 11.62 9.15 1.67
C ILE A 139 10.58 9.86 2.56
N PRO A 140 11.00 10.84 3.38
CA PRO A 140 10.18 11.38 4.47
C PRO A 140 9.21 12.48 3.99
N THR A 141 8.76 12.43 2.75
CA THR A 141 7.87 13.42 2.15
C THR A 141 6.83 12.78 1.25
N VAL A 142 5.70 13.46 1.09
CA VAL A 142 4.63 13.12 0.13
C VAL A 142 4.53 14.16 -1.01
N LYS A 143 5.41 15.16 -1.03
CA LYS A 143 5.41 16.21 -2.05
C LYS A 143 6.12 15.72 -3.32
N PRO A 144 5.49 15.77 -4.51
CA PRO A 144 6.02 15.19 -5.73
C PRO A 144 7.44 15.67 -6.09
N ASN A 145 7.71 16.97 -6.01
CA ASN A 145 9.03 17.52 -6.38
C ASN A 145 10.13 17.10 -5.41
N GLU A 146 9.82 17.01 -4.10
CA GLU A 146 10.77 16.56 -3.10
C GLU A 146 11.08 15.05 -3.27
N ILE A 147 10.07 14.23 -3.59
CA ILE A 147 10.26 12.81 -3.92
C ILE A 147 11.20 12.67 -5.12
N LYS A 148 10.94 13.42 -6.19
CA LYS A 148 11.77 13.38 -7.42
C LYS A 148 13.21 13.79 -7.15
N ASP A 149 13.44 14.88 -6.40
CA ASP A 149 14.78 15.36 -6.09
C ASP A 149 15.57 14.37 -5.23
N LEU A 150 14.94 13.79 -4.20
CA LEU A 150 15.56 12.75 -3.37
C LEU A 150 15.94 11.51 -4.21
N LEU A 151 15.03 11.04 -5.06
CA LEU A 151 15.29 9.90 -5.95
C LEU A 151 16.42 10.19 -6.94
N ALA A 152 16.43 11.39 -7.54
CA ALA A 152 17.51 11.82 -8.41
C ALA A 152 18.86 11.83 -7.68
N GLY A 153 18.87 12.32 -6.44
CA GLY A 153 20.06 12.32 -5.59
C GLY A 153 20.55 10.92 -5.22
N TYR A 154 19.65 9.98 -4.93
CA TYR A 154 20.03 8.59 -4.65
C TYR A 154 20.53 7.88 -5.90
N LEU A 155 19.80 7.98 -7.00
CA LEU A 155 20.18 7.36 -8.27
C LEU A 155 21.53 7.88 -8.79
N ALA A 156 21.81 9.19 -8.62
CA ALA A 156 23.08 9.78 -9.06
C ALA A 156 24.30 9.30 -8.26
N LYS A 157 24.10 8.76 -7.07
CA LYS A 157 25.19 8.19 -6.23
C LYS A 157 25.51 6.73 -6.55
N GLU A 158 24.67 6.06 -7.34
CA GLU A 158 24.89 4.67 -7.72
C GLU A 158 25.97 4.57 -8.79
N MET A 159 27.05 3.87 -8.50
CA MET A 159 28.29 3.84 -9.32
C MET A 159 28.20 2.99 -10.60
N ASN A 160 27.11 2.26 -10.87
CA ASN A 160 27.06 1.25 -11.93
C ASN A 160 26.04 1.52 -13.04
N TRP A 161 25.73 2.77 -13.32
CA TRP A 161 24.95 3.10 -14.50
C TRP A 161 25.85 3.17 -15.75
N ASN A 162 25.92 2.13 -16.53
CA ASN A 162 26.75 2.07 -17.76
C ASN A 162 26.48 3.20 -18.79
N LEU A 163 25.50 4.07 -18.54
CA LEU A 163 25.05 5.11 -19.48
C LEU A 163 24.80 6.48 -18.84
N LEU A 164 24.98 6.61 -17.53
CA LEU A 164 24.74 7.86 -16.81
C LEU A 164 26.05 8.34 -16.18
N TYR A 165 26.52 9.51 -16.63
CA TYR A 165 27.76 10.11 -16.20
C TYR A 165 27.48 11.30 -15.30
N PHE A 166 27.42 11.09 -14.00
CA PHE A 166 27.19 12.16 -13.01
C PHE A 166 28.46 12.91 -12.61
N ASP A 167 29.62 12.34 -12.89
CA ASP A 167 30.90 13.01 -12.70
C ASP A 167 31.16 14.00 -13.84
N PRO A 168 31.62 15.23 -13.54
CA PRO A 168 31.95 16.20 -14.59
C PRO A 168 33.15 15.75 -15.41
N LEU A 169 33.25 16.29 -16.62
CA LEU A 169 34.41 16.13 -17.48
C LEU A 169 35.65 16.73 -16.79
N ARG A 170 36.81 16.12 -17.04
CA ARG A 170 38.08 16.67 -16.58
C ARG A 170 38.41 17.96 -17.34
N SER A 171 39.23 18.83 -16.75
CA SER A 171 39.64 20.11 -17.33
C SER A 171 40.38 19.98 -18.67
N ASP A 172 41.01 18.84 -18.94
CA ASP A 172 41.72 18.51 -20.18
C ASP A 172 40.86 17.76 -21.22
N SER A 173 39.58 17.50 -20.90
CA SER A 173 38.66 16.80 -21.81
C SER A 173 38.41 17.60 -23.07
N ASN A 174 38.36 16.93 -24.21
CA ASN A 174 38.09 17.43 -25.54
C ASN A 174 37.24 16.44 -26.34
N ALA A 175 36.86 16.81 -27.58
CA ALA A 175 36.02 15.92 -28.40
C ALA A 175 36.57 14.50 -28.55
N LYS A 176 37.88 14.36 -28.84
CA LYS A 176 38.52 13.06 -29.05
C LYS A 176 38.50 12.19 -27.78
N THR A 177 38.90 12.75 -26.63
CA THR A 177 38.93 12.02 -25.36
C THR A 177 37.52 11.68 -24.91
N THR A 178 36.55 12.60 -25.01
CA THR A 178 35.18 12.36 -24.62
C THR A 178 34.48 11.29 -25.46
N ILE A 179 34.73 11.25 -26.78
CA ILE A 179 34.24 10.17 -27.65
C ILE A 179 34.96 8.85 -27.32
N GLY A 180 36.27 8.89 -27.01
CA GLY A 180 37.04 7.70 -26.61
C GLY A 180 36.46 7.06 -25.35
N ASP A 181 36.17 7.84 -24.34
CA ASP A 181 35.54 7.39 -23.07
C ASP A 181 34.14 6.82 -23.29
N HIS A 182 33.44 7.23 -24.37
CA HIS A 182 32.08 6.81 -24.67
C HIS A 182 32.00 5.50 -25.48
N LYS A 183 33.04 5.09 -26.15
CA LYS A 183 33.07 3.88 -27.00
C LYS A 183 33.10 2.59 -26.19
N CYS A 184 31.96 2.26 -25.54
CA CYS A 184 31.72 0.97 -24.93
C CYS A 184 30.92 0.06 -25.87
N PRO A 185 31.23 -1.23 -26.00
CA PRO A 185 30.44 -2.17 -26.79
C PRO A 185 28.99 -2.22 -26.32
N GLY A 186 28.04 -2.06 -27.24
CA GLY A 186 26.61 -2.14 -26.97
C GLY A 186 25.90 -0.81 -26.64
N GLN A 187 26.57 0.35 -26.72
CA GLN A 187 25.94 1.65 -26.59
C GLN A 187 25.34 2.13 -27.91
N ALA A 188 24.04 2.46 -27.87
CA ALA A 188 23.30 2.97 -29.03
C ALA A 188 23.35 4.51 -29.17
N ALA A 189 24.07 5.21 -28.29
CA ALA A 189 24.13 6.67 -28.33
C ALA A 189 25.03 7.15 -29.46
N GLU A 190 24.48 8.02 -30.30
CA GLU A 190 25.16 8.63 -31.46
C GLU A 190 25.65 10.06 -31.14
N TYR A 191 25.15 10.62 -30.05
CA TYR A 191 25.41 11.99 -29.62
C TYR A 191 25.80 12.06 -28.16
N ILE A 192 26.67 13.04 -27.84
CA ILE A 192 27.08 13.38 -26.49
C ILE A 192 26.67 14.85 -26.25
N ALA A 193 25.74 15.09 -25.32
CA ALA A 193 25.35 16.40 -24.90
C ALA A 193 26.26 16.89 -23.77
N LEU A 194 26.88 18.06 -23.94
CA LEU A 194 27.68 18.73 -22.92
C LEU A 194 26.80 19.73 -22.20
N VAL A 195 26.66 19.59 -20.89
CA VAL A 195 25.73 20.39 -20.06
C VAL A 195 26.50 21.03 -18.91
N LEU A 196 26.51 22.37 -18.87
CA LEU A 196 27.08 23.12 -17.76
C LEU A 196 26.27 22.93 -16.50
N GLN A 197 26.93 22.42 -15.46
CA GLN A 197 26.40 22.33 -14.11
C GLN A 197 27.29 23.06 -13.13
N PRO A 198 27.01 24.36 -12.84
CA PRO A 198 27.78 25.09 -11.85
C PRO A 198 27.79 24.43 -10.48
N LYS A 199 28.83 24.66 -9.71
CA LYS A 199 28.97 24.11 -8.35
C LYS A 199 27.72 24.46 -7.50
N GLY A 200 27.16 23.46 -6.85
CA GLY A 200 25.94 23.61 -6.02
C GLY A 200 24.63 23.58 -6.80
N SER A 201 24.67 23.47 -8.15
CA SER A 201 23.48 23.27 -9.00
C SER A 201 23.24 21.79 -9.27
N ASN A 202 21.97 21.40 -9.46
CA ASN A 202 21.55 20.06 -9.89
C ASN A 202 21.08 20.06 -11.37
N ILE A 203 21.22 21.18 -12.09
CA ILE A 203 20.62 21.35 -13.41
C ILE A 203 21.10 20.29 -14.42
N GLY A 204 22.38 19.97 -14.41
CA GLY A 204 22.95 18.93 -15.29
C GLY A 204 22.50 17.55 -14.91
N ARG A 205 22.54 17.20 -13.60
CA ARG A 205 22.00 15.96 -13.07
C ARG A 205 20.54 15.76 -13.52
N ASP A 206 19.72 16.75 -13.33
CA ASP A 206 18.29 16.66 -13.65
C ASP A 206 18.07 16.59 -15.17
N THR A 207 18.95 17.24 -15.98
CA THR A 207 18.94 17.11 -17.46
C THR A 207 19.25 15.68 -17.90
N ILE A 208 20.14 14.95 -17.22
CA ILE A 208 20.38 13.54 -17.48
C ILE A 208 19.08 12.73 -17.35
N PHE A 209 18.33 12.96 -16.27
CA PHE A 209 17.07 12.24 -16.03
C PHE A 209 15.97 12.64 -17.03
N GLU A 210 15.91 13.90 -17.45
CA GLU A 210 14.95 14.35 -18.48
C GLU A 210 15.22 13.70 -19.84
N LEU A 211 16.47 13.38 -20.16
CA LEU A 211 16.89 12.78 -21.43
C LEU A 211 16.94 11.25 -21.45
N LEU A 212 16.62 10.57 -20.36
CA LEU A 212 16.51 9.09 -20.33
C LEU A 212 15.62 8.49 -21.43
N PRO A 213 14.53 9.13 -21.88
CA PRO A 213 13.73 8.65 -23.01
C PRO A 213 14.45 8.64 -24.35
N TYR A 214 15.60 9.34 -24.48
CA TYR A 214 16.33 9.48 -25.74
C TYR A 214 17.58 8.58 -25.76
N PRO A 215 17.51 7.34 -26.26
CA PRO A 215 18.66 6.41 -26.27
C PRO A 215 19.81 6.88 -27.15
N ALA A 216 19.54 7.76 -28.12
CA ALA A 216 20.54 8.28 -29.04
C ALA A 216 21.52 9.28 -28.41
N VAL A 217 21.26 9.77 -27.18
CA VAL A 217 22.11 10.77 -26.53
C VAL A 217 22.57 10.33 -25.15
N VAL A 218 23.81 10.69 -24.82
CA VAL A 218 24.39 10.62 -23.48
C VAL A 218 24.74 12.03 -23.03
N VAL A 219 24.50 12.35 -21.78
CA VAL A 219 24.85 13.65 -21.20
C VAL A 219 26.18 13.53 -20.46
N ARG A 220 27.08 14.49 -20.68
CA ARG A 220 28.31 14.69 -19.91
C ARG A 220 28.24 16.05 -19.23
N LEU A 221 28.56 16.07 -17.95
CA LEU A 221 28.53 17.29 -17.16
C LEU A 221 29.82 18.10 -17.35
N VAL A 222 29.68 19.41 -17.38
CA VAL A 222 30.77 20.38 -17.42
C VAL A 222 30.60 21.27 -16.18
N ASP A 223 31.56 21.31 -15.29
CA ASP A 223 31.51 22.11 -14.04
C ASP A 223 32.16 23.50 -14.19
N ASP A 224 33.03 23.67 -15.20
CA ASP A 224 33.66 24.95 -15.56
C ASP A 224 33.41 25.24 -17.04
N ALA A 225 32.82 26.42 -17.32
CA ALA A 225 32.53 26.86 -18.69
C ALA A 225 33.82 26.97 -19.56
N GLN A 226 35.00 27.14 -18.96
CA GLN A 226 36.27 27.16 -19.71
C GLN A 226 36.54 25.87 -20.48
N ILE A 227 36.02 24.72 -20.01
CA ILE A 227 36.14 23.43 -20.68
C ILE A 227 35.55 23.47 -22.11
N PHE A 228 34.53 24.31 -22.37
CA PHE A 228 33.97 24.45 -23.73
C PHE A 228 34.99 24.92 -24.76
N ALA A 229 36.04 25.65 -24.35
CA ALA A 229 37.14 26.04 -25.27
C ALA A 229 37.84 24.83 -25.87
N ASN A 230 38.00 23.74 -25.13
CA ASN A 230 38.63 22.51 -25.61
C ASN A 230 37.76 21.78 -26.68
N PHE A 231 36.54 22.21 -26.85
CA PHE A 231 35.61 21.73 -27.87
C PHE A 231 35.42 22.76 -29.02
N GLY A 232 36.26 23.78 -29.07
CA GLY A 232 36.21 24.82 -30.10
C GLY A 232 35.06 25.81 -29.93
N LEU A 233 34.50 25.94 -28.73
CA LEU A 233 33.40 26.85 -28.42
C LEU A 233 33.87 28.03 -27.57
N THR A 234 33.19 29.17 -27.70
CA THR A 234 33.43 30.34 -26.84
C THR A 234 32.85 30.08 -25.46
N PRO A 235 33.66 30.09 -24.36
CA PRO A 235 33.15 29.79 -23.04
C PRO A 235 32.09 30.76 -22.50
N GLN A 236 32.19 32.04 -22.86
CA GLN A 236 31.29 33.08 -22.33
C GLN A 236 29.85 32.84 -22.77
N GLY A 237 28.97 32.58 -21.78
CA GLY A 237 27.55 32.36 -22.02
C GLY A 237 27.21 30.96 -22.54
N GLN A 238 28.21 30.08 -22.78
CA GLN A 238 27.95 28.71 -23.23
C GLN A 238 27.42 27.86 -22.07
N LYS A 239 26.28 27.24 -22.29
CA LYS A 239 25.61 26.36 -21.30
C LYS A 239 25.43 24.93 -21.82
N LEU A 240 25.22 24.79 -23.13
CA LEU A 240 24.89 23.54 -23.79
C LEU A 240 25.64 23.39 -25.09
N ALA A 241 26.13 22.20 -25.38
CA ALA A 241 26.62 21.84 -26.70
C ALA A 241 26.27 20.36 -26.99
N ILE A 242 26.32 20.00 -28.26
CA ILE A 242 26.19 18.62 -28.68
C ILE A 242 27.38 18.23 -29.56
N LEU A 243 27.87 17.02 -29.32
CA LEU A 243 29.01 16.41 -29.99
C LEU A 243 28.53 15.13 -30.68
N ASP A 244 28.79 14.95 -31.97
CA ASP A 244 28.59 13.70 -32.66
C ASP A 244 29.84 12.80 -32.57
N LEU A 245 29.70 11.50 -32.93
CA LEU A 245 30.80 10.53 -32.89
C LEU A 245 31.88 10.75 -33.99
N ALA A 246 31.63 11.66 -34.95
CA ALA A 246 32.61 12.12 -35.93
C ALA A 246 33.50 13.27 -35.40
N GLY A 247 33.15 13.83 -34.25
CA GLY A 247 33.90 14.91 -33.61
C GLY A 247 33.36 16.32 -33.93
N ASN A 248 32.22 16.45 -34.63
CA ASN A 248 31.61 17.73 -34.87
C ASN A 248 30.89 18.22 -33.59
N VAL A 249 31.16 19.49 -33.24
CA VAL A 249 30.60 20.14 -32.06
C VAL A 249 29.67 21.27 -32.47
N GLN A 250 28.47 21.31 -31.92
CA GLN A 250 27.51 22.39 -32.15
C GLN A 250 27.06 23.00 -30.84
N ALA A 251 27.15 24.32 -30.71
CA ALA A 251 26.57 25.07 -29.60
C ALA A 251 25.03 25.01 -29.64
N LEU A 252 24.41 24.78 -28.51
CA LEU A 252 22.94 24.83 -28.35
C LEU A 252 22.57 25.98 -27.42
N LYS A 253 21.35 26.52 -27.59
CA LYS A 253 20.78 27.56 -26.72
C LYS A 253 19.47 27.05 -26.13
N ALA A 254 19.33 27.17 -24.83
CA ALA A 254 18.07 26.92 -24.17
C ALA A 254 17.29 28.20 -23.91
N ALA A 255 15.98 28.13 -23.90
CA ALA A 255 15.11 29.29 -23.64
C ALA A 255 15.26 29.82 -22.20
N GLN A 256 15.59 28.93 -21.25
CA GLN A 256 15.77 29.26 -19.83
C GLN A 256 16.87 28.38 -19.23
N GLU A 257 17.41 28.78 -18.08
CA GLU A 257 18.37 27.96 -17.31
C GLU A 257 17.65 26.99 -16.37
N THR A 258 16.95 26.01 -16.98
CA THR A 258 16.28 24.89 -16.26
C THR A 258 16.62 23.58 -16.95
N SER A 259 16.59 22.46 -16.19
CA SER A 259 16.84 21.13 -16.75
C SER A 259 15.84 20.77 -17.86
N GLN A 260 14.59 21.18 -17.73
CA GLN A 260 13.55 20.99 -18.74
C GLN A 260 13.86 21.73 -20.04
N ALA A 261 14.29 23.00 -19.94
CA ALA A 261 14.66 23.80 -21.11
C ALA A 261 15.95 23.29 -21.79
N TYR A 262 16.90 22.78 -20.99
CA TYR A 262 18.12 22.16 -21.50
C TYR A 262 17.79 20.86 -22.24
N ALA A 263 16.99 19.98 -21.62
CA ALA A 263 16.53 18.77 -22.26
C ALA A 263 15.70 19.03 -23.52
N ALA A 264 14.83 20.06 -23.52
CA ALA A 264 14.03 20.43 -24.68
C ALA A 264 14.90 20.87 -25.86
N SER A 265 15.93 21.71 -25.63
CA SER A 265 16.85 22.13 -26.67
C SER A 265 17.63 20.96 -27.29
N ILE A 266 18.09 20.01 -26.44
CA ILE A 266 18.77 18.81 -26.91
C ILE A 266 17.80 17.91 -27.68
N ALA A 267 16.58 17.71 -27.17
CA ALA A 267 15.54 16.91 -27.81
C ALA A 267 15.13 17.47 -29.18
N GLU A 268 15.04 18.78 -29.32
CA GLU A 268 14.78 19.46 -30.60
C GLU A 268 15.88 19.15 -31.63
N TYR A 269 17.15 19.26 -31.23
CA TYR A 269 18.26 18.88 -32.08
C TYR A 269 18.17 17.40 -32.52
N LEU A 270 17.90 16.51 -31.58
CA LEU A 270 17.76 15.06 -31.86
C LEU A 270 16.61 14.80 -32.83
N ALA A 271 15.49 15.51 -32.68
CA ALA A 271 14.35 15.38 -33.58
C ALA A 271 14.69 15.84 -35.03
N GLN A 272 15.48 16.91 -35.20
CA GLN A 272 16.00 17.34 -36.50
C GLN A 272 16.90 16.27 -37.13
N LYS A 273 17.52 15.40 -36.34
CA LYS A 273 18.35 14.29 -36.79
C LYS A 273 17.57 12.97 -36.95
N GLY A 274 16.24 12.98 -36.75
CA GLY A 274 15.37 11.83 -36.92
C GLY A 274 15.21 10.94 -35.68
N HIS A 275 15.74 11.34 -34.53
CA HIS A 275 15.63 10.58 -33.29
C HIS A 275 14.38 10.99 -32.48
N THR A 276 13.62 10.00 -32.07
CA THR A 276 12.42 10.19 -31.26
C THR A 276 12.61 9.60 -29.86
N PRO A 277 11.95 10.14 -28.84
CA PRO A 277 11.98 9.54 -27.52
C PRO A 277 11.27 8.18 -27.50
N VAL A 278 11.62 7.34 -26.54
CA VAL A 278 10.79 6.19 -26.20
C VAL A 278 9.39 6.73 -25.83
N PRO A 279 8.30 6.18 -26.41
CA PRO A 279 6.96 6.70 -26.18
C PRO A 279 6.62 6.76 -24.68
N PRO A 280 5.94 7.81 -24.22
CA PRO A 280 5.40 7.82 -22.87
C PRO A 280 4.37 6.69 -22.70
N LEU A 281 4.06 6.33 -21.45
CA LEU A 281 2.92 5.46 -21.17
C LEU A 281 1.70 5.99 -21.93
N PRO A 282 0.95 5.13 -22.62
CA PRO A 282 -0.32 5.53 -23.19
C PRO A 282 -1.14 6.21 -22.10
N THR A 283 -1.64 7.42 -22.39
CA THR A 283 -2.63 8.06 -21.52
C THR A 283 -3.87 7.18 -21.58
N THR A 284 -3.94 6.18 -20.73
CA THR A 284 -5.13 5.37 -20.64
C THR A 284 -6.25 6.29 -20.19
N VAL A 285 -7.29 6.33 -21.00
CA VAL A 285 -8.63 6.71 -20.54
C VAL A 285 -8.80 6.16 -19.14
N ALA A 286 -9.14 7.03 -18.19
CA ALA A 286 -9.24 6.71 -16.78
C ALA A 286 -9.67 5.27 -16.58
N PRO A 287 -8.89 4.44 -15.90
CA PRO A 287 -9.19 3.03 -15.83
C PRO A 287 -10.62 2.93 -15.36
N LYS A 288 -11.47 2.29 -16.14
CA LYS A 288 -12.75 1.83 -15.64
C LYS A 288 -12.34 0.91 -14.51
N VAL A 289 -12.33 1.46 -13.28
CA VAL A 289 -12.21 0.63 -12.08
C VAL A 289 -13.19 -0.49 -12.32
N ARG A 290 -12.66 -1.65 -12.62
CA ARG A 290 -13.48 -2.81 -13.01
C ARG A 290 -14.16 -3.27 -11.74
N THR A 291 -15.15 -2.49 -11.30
CA THR A 291 -16.11 -2.82 -10.25
C THR A 291 -17.04 -3.92 -10.77
N VAL A 292 -16.46 -5.01 -11.27
CA VAL A 292 -17.23 -6.23 -11.43
C VAL A 292 -17.39 -6.79 -10.02
N ARG A 293 -18.28 -6.16 -9.26
CA ARG A 293 -18.88 -6.87 -8.14
C ARG A 293 -19.52 -8.09 -8.71
N ASN A 294 -19.10 -9.26 -8.22
CA ASN A 294 -19.83 -10.46 -8.53
C ASN A 294 -21.29 -10.31 -8.06
N LYS A 295 -22.18 -11.06 -8.63
CA LYS A 295 -23.63 -11.01 -8.33
C LYS A 295 -23.90 -11.15 -6.82
N GLU A 296 -23.09 -11.94 -6.13
CA GLU A 296 -23.18 -12.15 -4.68
C GLU A 296 -22.90 -10.87 -3.87
N GLN A 297 -21.82 -10.12 -4.19
CA GLN A 297 -21.53 -8.85 -3.53
C GLN A 297 -22.63 -7.81 -3.76
N GLN A 298 -23.24 -7.81 -4.94
CA GLN A 298 -24.39 -6.95 -5.24
C GLN A 298 -25.61 -7.32 -4.39
N ALA A 299 -25.89 -8.63 -4.24
CA ALA A 299 -26.98 -9.12 -3.42
C ALA A 299 -26.80 -8.79 -1.94
N ILE A 300 -25.58 -8.98 -1.41
CA ILE A 300 -25.22 -8.59 -0.03
C ILE A 300 -25.46 -7.09 0.15
N LEU A 301 -24.93 -6.24 -0.72
CA LEU A 301 -25.10 -4.78 -0.63
C LEU A 301 -26.58 -4.39 -0.63
N ALA A 302 -27.38 -4.96 -1.53
CA ALA A 302 -28.82 -4.71 -1.57
C ALA A 302 -29.53 -5.13 -0.28
N THR A 303 -29.16 -6.27 0.29
CA THR A 303 -29.70 -6.78 1.55
C THR A 303 -29.35 -5.85 2.72
N VAL A 304 -28.10 -5.40 2.81
CA VAL A 304 -27.65 -4.49 3.87
C VAL A 304 -28.33 -3.13 3.78
N LEU A 305 -28.46 -2.57 2.57
CA LEU A 305 -29.15 -1.28 2.37
C LEU A 305 -30.63 -1.36 2.77
N ARG A 306 -31.31 -2.50 2.55
CA ARG A 306 -32.69 -2.72 3.02
C ARG A 306 -32.77 -2.91 4.54
N GLY A 307 -31.79 -3.62 5.13
CA GLY A 307 -31.78 -3.91 6.56
C GLY A 307 -31.47 -2.70 7.46
N GLY A 308 -30.83 -1.69 6.91
CA GLY A 308 -30.44 -0.47 7.63
C GLY A 308 -29.30 -0.68 8.65
N PRO A 309 -28.88 0.39 9.33
CA PRO A 309 -27.71 0.39 10.22
C PRO A 309 -27.94 -0.28 11.57
N ALA A 310 -29.18 -0.60 11.94
CA ALA A 310 -29.50 -1.23 13.22
C ALA A 310 -29.25 -2.75 13.22
N LYS A 311 -28.90 -3.35 12.08
CA LYS A 311 -28.65 -4.78 11.96
C LYS A 311 -27.15 -5.05 11.98
N ILE A 312 -26.69 -5.80 12.97
CA ILE A 312 -25.30 -6.19 13.13
C ILE A 312 -25.11 -7.62 12.62
N TYR A 313 -24.01 -7.86 11.90
CA TYR A 313 -23.74 -9.16 11.28
C TYR A 313 -22.52 -9.81 11.93
N ARG A 314 -22.69 -11.08 12.35
CA ARG A 314 -21.61 -11.85 12.96
C ARG A 314 -20.40 -11.97 12.04
N ALA A 315 -20.62 -12.06 10.72
CA ALA A 315 -19.55 -12.10 9.73
C ALA A 315 -18.57 -10.92 9.82
N ASP A 316 -19.05 -9.71 10.10
CA ASP A 316 -18.18 -8.55 10.25
C ASP A 316 -17.32 -8.63 11.52
N LEU A 317 -17.88 -9.14 12.62
CA LEU A 317 -17.15 -9.34 13.86
C LEU A 317 -16.08 -10.42 13.73
N GLU A 318 -16.38 -11.53 13.04
CA GLU A 318 -15.39 -12.56 12.70
C GLU A 318 -14.26 -11.99 11.85
N GLN A 319 -14.57 -11.23 10.79
CA GLN A 319 -13.57 -10.60 9.94
C GLN A 319 -12.69 -9.58 10.70
N ALA A 320 -13.27 -8.85 11.68
CA ALA A 320 -12.50 -7.94 12.52
C ALA A 320 -11.48 -8.69 13.38
N ILE A 321 -11.88 -9.78 14.04
CA ILE A 321 -11.00 -10.58 14.88
C ILE A 321 -9.95 -11.30 14.03
N ASP A 322 -10.34 -11.88 12.90
CA ASP A 322 -9.45 -12.52 11.94
C ASP A 322 -8.31 -11.57 11.51
N LYS A 323 -8.66 -10.37 11.01
CA LYS A 323 -7.66 -9.39 10.58
C LYS A 323 -6.82 -8.84 11.73
N LEU A 324 -7.40 -8.73 12.92
CA LEU A 324 -6.66 -8.33 14.12
C LEU A 324 -5.58 -9.37 14.46
N LEU A 325 -5.91 -10.68 14.49
CA LEU A 325 -4.99 -11.75 14.86
C LEU A 325 -3.94 -12.05 13.78
N HIS A 326 -4.31 -12.01 12.49
CA HIS A 326 -3.44 -12.42 11.39
C HIS A 326 -2.69 -11.26 10.72
N ILE A 327 -3.14 -10.01 10.90
CA ILE A 327 -2.56 -8.87 10.21
C ILE A 327 -2.08 -7.82 11.20
N GLU A 328 -2.95 -7.21 12.03
CA GLU A 328 -2.57 -6.02 12.79
C GLU A 328 -1.58 -6.35 13.92
N LEU A 329 -1.86 -7.34 14.75
CA LEU A 329 -0.99 -7.72 15.87
C LEU A 329 0.37 -8.27 15.41
N PRO A 330 0.46 -9.13 14.36
CA PRO A 330 1.73 -9.68 13.89
C PRO A 330 2.65 -8.68 13.17
N LYS A 331 2.20 -7.47 12.85
CA LYS A 331 3.05 -6.44 12.20
C LYS A 331 4.17 -5.94 13.09
N ALA A 332 4.00 -5.99 14.40
CA ALA A 332 5.03 -5.55 15.34
C ALA A 332 6.28 -6.44 15.22
N ASP A 333 7.45 -5.83 15.11
CA ASP A 333 8.72 -6.56 15.04
C ASP A 333 9.01 -7.24 16.39
N LEU A 334 8.96 -6.47 17.47
CA LEU A 334 9.16 -6.94 18.85
C LEU A 334 8.00 -6.50 19.74
N ILE A 335 7.43 -7.44 20.49
CA ILE A 335 6.32 -7.23 21.43
C ILE A 335 6.84 -7.49 22.84
N GLN A 336 7.09 -6.42 23.61
CA GLN A 336 7.55 -6.44 24.98
C GLN A 336 7.07 -5.20 25.75
N GLY A 337 7.17 -5.17 27.06
CA GLY A 337 6.76 -4.02 27.88
C GLY A 337 5.31 -3.63 27.62
N SER A 338 5.05 -2.34 27.34
CA SER A 338 3.69 -1.82 27.10
C SER A 338 3.00 -2.44 25.89
N ASN A 339 3.74 -2.83 24.84
CA ASN A 339 3.17 -3.54 23.69
C ASN A 339 2.64 -4.91 24.10
N LEU A 340 3.39 -5.64 24.94
CA LEU A 340 2.95 -6.95 25.43
C LEU A 340 1.75 -6.82 26.37
N THR A 341 1.72 -5.80 27.21
CA THR A 341 0.55 -5.50 28.04
C THR A 341 -0.68 -5.26 27.16
N ALA A 342 -0.57 -4.39 26.15
CA ALA A 342 -1.67 -4.12 25.22
C ALA A 342 -2.12 -5.37 24.43
N LEU A 343 -1.18 -6.24 24.05
CA LEU A 343 -1.51 -7.54 23.43
C LEU A 343 -2.29 -8.44 24.40
N ARG A 344 -1.85 -8.55 25.64
CA ARG A 344 -2.55 -9.34 26.67
C ARG A 344 -3.95 -8.81 26.92
N ASP A 345 -4.11 -7.51 27.05
CA ASP A 345 -5.38 -6.85 27.34
C ASP A 345 -6.40 -7.12 26.23
N ILE A 346 -6.02 -6.93 24.96
CA ILE A 346 -6.95 -7.16 23.85
C ILE A 346 -7.31 -8.67 23.71
N ILE A 347 -6.35 -9.57 23.91
CA ILE A 347 -6.62 -11.03 23.90
C ILE A 347 -7.50 -11.43 25.09
N ALA A 348 -7.31 -10.85 26.28
CA ALA A 348 -8.15 -11.11 27.46
C ALA A 348 -9.59 -10.64 27.22
N VAL A 349 -9.77 -9.43 26.67
CA VAL A 349 -11.10 -8.91 26.30
C VAL A 349 -11.78 -9.83 25.30
N LEU A 350 -11.09 -10.22 24.23
CA LEU A 350 -11.63 -11.12 23.22
C LEU A 350 -11.95 -12.50 23.80
N ARG A 351 -11.09 -13.07 24.65
CA ARG A 351 -11.33 -14.36 25.32
C ARG A 351 -12.67 -14.39 26.07
N HIS A 352 -13.00 -13.32 26.77
CA HIS A 352 -14.21 -13.25 27.60
C HIS A 352 -15.48 -12.86 26.83
N LEU A 353 -15.35 -12.05 25.78
CA LEU A 353 -16.48 -11.34 25.18
C LEU A 353 -16.67 -11.63 23.68
N ASN A 354 -15.87 -12.49 23.04
CA ASN A 354 -15.94 -12.69 21.59
C ASN A 354 -17.27 -13.30 21.13
N PRO A 355 -17.69 -13.02 19.88
CA PRO A 355 -18.88 -13.61 19.27
C PRO A 355 -18.59 -14.88 18.47
N LEU A 356 -17.37 -15.44 18.54
CA LEU A 356 -16.94 -16.58 17.74
C LEU A 356 -17.63 -17.88 18.16
N ASN A 357 -17.36 -18.94 17.41
CA ASN A 357 -17.76 -20.31 17.74
C ASN A 357 -16.87 -20.92 18.85
N ASN A 358 -17.11 -22.17 19.20
CA ASN A 358 -16.33 -22.88 20.23
C ASN A 358 -14.84 -22.93 19.88
N ASN A 359 -14.47 -23.18 18.62
CA ASN A 359 -13.08 -23.18 18.18
C ASN A 359 -12.43 -21.80 18.36
N GLY A 360 -13.18 -20.72 18.09
CA GLY A 360 -12.70 -19.36 18.34
C GLY A 360 -12.50 -19.07 19.83
N GLN A 361 -13.41 -19.57 20.67
CA GLN A 361 -13.26 -19.48 22.13
C GLN A 361 -12.03 -20.25 22.60
N GLU A 362 -11.78 -21.43 22.07
CA GLU A 362 -10.62 -22.26 22.40
C GLU A 362 -9.32 -21.61 21.91
N LEU A 363 -9.29 -21.11 20.66
CA LEU A 363 -8.15 -20.33 20.13
C LEU A 363 -7.76 -19.22 21.09
N LEU A 364 -8.70 -18.35 21.46
CA LEU A 364 -8.43 -17.18 22.30
C LEU A 364 -8.01 -17.58 23.73
N THR A 365 -8.53 -18.69 24.24
CA THR A 365 -8.14 -19.24 25.55
C THR A 365 -6.69 -19.73 25.52
N ASN A 366 -6.30 -20.44 24.47
CA ASN A 366 -4.94 -20.95 24.30
C ASN A 366 -3.93 -19.80 24.09
N LEU A 367 -4.28 -18.82 23.25
CA LEU A 367 -3.45 -17.62 23.05
C LEU A 367 -3.24 -16.86 24.36
N HIS A 368 -4.31 -16.61 25.13
CA HIS A 368 -4.23 -15.94 26.41
C HIS A 368 -3.32 -16.70 27.39
N GLY A 369 -3.51 -18.03 27.52
CA GLY A 369 -2.70 -18.87 28.41
C GLY A 369 -1.20 -18.84 28.05
N PHE A 370 -0.88 -18.84 26.75
CA PHE A 370 0.50 -18.74 26.28
C PHE A 370 1.13 -17.38 26.60
N LEU A 371 0.36 -16.31 26.45
CA LEU A 371 0.88 -14.93 26.63
C LEU A 371 1.13 -14.56 28.08
N LEU A 372 0.50 -15.23 29.07
CA LEU A 372 0.63 -14.87 30.48
C LEU A 372 2.06 -14.96 31.03
N PRO A 373 2.81 -16.08 30.83
CA PRO A 373 4.13 -16.26 31.46
C PRO A 373 5.28 -15.58 30.71
N ILE A 374 5.11 -15.18 29.43
CA ILE A 374 6.23 -14.67 28.61
C ILE A 374 6.47 -13.20 28.83
N ASN A 375 7.72 -12.74 28.69
CA ASN A 375 8.10 -11.33 28.84
C ASN A 375 8.32 -10.62 27.51
N ARG A 376 8.43 -11.37 26.41
CA ARG A 376 8.60 -10.86 25.04
C ARG A 376 8.25 -11.94 24.03
N LEU A 377 7.87 -11.51 22.82
CA LEU A 377 7.82 -12.32 21.61
C LEU A 377 7.95 -11.39 20.39
N THR A 378 8.29 -11.94 19.25
CA THR A 378 8.22 -11.23 17.97
C THR A 378 6.82 -11.36 17.36
N GLY A 379 6.47 -10.46 16.45
CA GLY A 379 5.23 -10.60 15.68
C GLY A 379 5.20 -11.87 14.81
N SER A 380 6.38 -12.39 14.40
CA SER A 380 6.47 -13.69 13.71
C SER A 380 6.07 -14.83 14.64
N GLU A 381 6.66 -14.88 15.83
CA GLU A 381 6.30 -15.90 16.84
C GLU A 381 4.82 -15.84 17.21
N PHE A 382 4.25 -14.63 17.28
CA PHE A 382 2.80 -14.49 17.50
C PHE A 382 1.99 -15.03 16.32
N ALA A 383 2.36 -14.70 15.06
CA ALA A 383 1.70 -15.25 13.88
C ALA A 383 1.76 -16.79 13.81
N ASP A 384 2.93 -17.36 14.12
CA ASP A 384 3.12 -18.82 14.15
C ASP A 384 2.33 -19.47 15.29
N LEU A 385 2.23 -18.80 16.45
CA LEU A 385 1.38 -19.24 17.56
C LEU A 385 -0.09 -19.30 17.15
N VAL A 386 -0.62 -18.24 16.52
CA VAL A 386 -2.00 -18.21 16.03
C VAL A 386 -2.23 -19.37 15.06
N LYS A 387 -1.42 -19.47 13.99
CA LYS A 387 -1.56 -20.52 12.95
C LYS A 387 -1.41 -21.94 13.50
N SER A 388 -0.44 -22.16 14.38
CA SER A 388 -0.23 -23.49 14.98
C SER A 388 -1.36 -23.89 15.92
N THR A 389 -1.96 -22.92 16.62
CA THR A 389 -3.11 -23.17 17.49
C THR A 389 -4.35 -23.49 16.66
N GLU A 390 -4.64 -22.71 15.61
CA GLU A 390 -5.75 -22.99 14.69
C GLU A 390 -5.65 -24.37 14.04
N LYS A 391 -4.43 -24.75 13.61
CA LYS A 391 -4.19 -26.07 12.99
C LYS A 391 -4.52 -27.26 13.91
N LYS A 392 -4.48 -27.05 15.21
CA LYS A 392 -4.81 -28.10 16.20
C LYS A 392 -6.31 -28.25 16.46
N LEU A 393 -7.10 -27.25 16.04
CA LEU A 393 -8.54 -27.24 16.26
C LEU A 393 -9.26 -28.03 15.15
N GLU A 394 -10.30 -28.74 15.52
CA GLU A 394 -11.16 -29.47 14.56
C GLU A 394 -12.14 -28.50 13.90
N GLY A 395 -11.86 -28.11 12.67
CA GLY A 395 -12.68 -27.20 11.86
C GLY A 395 -12.24 -25.74 11.92
N ASN A 396 -12.91 -24.91 11.11
CA ASN A 396 -12.53 -23.51 10.93
C ASN A 396 -12.96 -22.64 12.13
N VAL A 397 -12.02 -21.83 12.62
CA VAL A 397 -12.27 -20.76 13.57
C VAL A 397 -13.08 -19.66 12.90
N PHE A 398 -12.58 -19.13 11.78
CA PHE A 398 -13.19 -18.07 11.00
C PHE A 398 -13.93 -18.67 9.79
N LYS A 399 -15.23 -18.42 9.72
CA LYS A 399 -16.13 -18.93 8.66
C LYS A 399 -16.52 -17.84 7.66
N ALA A 400 -16.49 -16.58 8.09
CA ALA A 400 -16.84 -15.44 7.26
C ALA A 400 -15.79 -15.21 6.17
N LYS A 401 -16.21 -15.27 4.91
CA LYS A 401 -15.32 -14.99 3.76
C LYS A 401 -15.32 -13.53 3.35
N ARG A 402 -16.27 -12.74 3.84
CA ARG A 402 -16.53 -11.36 3.39
C ARG A 402 -17.17 -10.52 4.47
N TYR A 403 -16.98 -9.21 4.36
CA TYR A 403 -17.78 -8.25 5.11
C TYR A 403 -19.23 -8.26 4.61
N VAL A 404 -20.18 -8.13 5.52
CA VAL A 404 -21.61 -8.05 5.24
C VAL A 404 -22.12 -6.65 5.55
N GLY A 405 -22.35 -6.29 6.81
CA GLY A 405 -22.78 -4.95 7.20
C GLY A 405 -21.73 -3.88 6.87
N CYS A 406 -20.47 -4.27 6.89
CA CYS A 406 -19.33 -3.42 6.51
C CYS A 406 -18.94 -3.53 5.03
N ILE A 407 -19.80 -4.13 4.19
CA ILE A 407 -19.59 -4.13 2.74
C ILE A 407 -19.54 -2.68 2.23
N ALA A 408 -18.59 -2.42 1.34
CA ALA A 408 -18.43 -1.10 0.76
C ALA A 408 -19.25 -0.93 -0.52
N SER A 409 -19.68 0.29 -0.87
CA SER A 409 -20.28 0.58 -2.16
C SER A 409 -19.25 0.84 -3.26
N ARG A 410 -18.01 1.13 -2.89
CA ARG A 410 -16.85 1.26 -3.76
C ARG A 410 -15.67 0.49 -3.17
N PRO A 411 -14.69 0.07 -3.97
CA PRO A 411 -13.48 -0.56 -3.45
C PRO A 411 -12.80 0.30 -2.37
N PHE A 412 -12.13 -0.34 -1.43
CA PHE A 412 -11.28 0.24 -0.36
C PHE A 412 -12.02 1.02 0.73
N LEU A 413 -13.33 1.24 0.61
CA LEU A 413 -14.10 1.92 1.64
C LEU A 413 -14.62 0.93 2.68
N ARG A 414 -14.93 1.41 3.88
CA ARG A 414 -15.52 0.65 5.01
C ARG A 414 -14.66 -0.53 5.48
N GLY A 415 -14.95 -1.75 5.05
CA GLY A 415 -14.20 -2.97 5.30
C GLY A 415 -13.74 -3.16 6.75
N PHE A 416 -12.43 -3.32 6.96
CA PHE A 416 -11.83 -3.60 8.26
C PHE A 416 -12.10 -2.52 9.31
N THR A 417 -11.95 -1.24 8.99
CA THR A 417 -12.18 -0.16 9.95
C THR A 417 -13.63 -0.09 10.43
N CYS A 418 -14.59 -0.33 9.52
CA CYS A 418 -16.01 -0.44 9.88
C CYS A 418 -16.25 -1.65 10.80
N SER A 419 -15.70 -2.81 10.46
CA SER A 419 -15.89 -4.03 11.26
C SER A 419 -15.23 -3.92 12.64
N LEU A 420 -14.11 -3.21 12.73
CA LEU A 420 -13.41 -2.95 13.98
C LEU A 420 -14.25 -2.07 14.93
N TRP A 421 -14.85 -0.97 14.43
CA TRP A 421 -15.79 -0.16 15.22
C TRP A 421 -17.00 -0.99 15.67
N THR A 422 -17.55 -1.83 14.78
CA THR A 422 -18.67 -2.72 15.11
C THR A 422 -18.29 -3.71 16.22
N LEU A 423 -17.10 -4.28 16.15
CA LEU A 423 -16.56 -5.17 17.18
C LEU A 423 -16.41 -4.44 18.51
N PHE A 424 -15.83 -3.25 18.52
CA PHE A 424 -15.62 -2.48 19.75
C PHE A 424 -16.95 -2.15 20.46
N HIS A 425 -17.96 -1.71 19.72
CA HIS A 425 -19.31 -1.50 20.29
C HIS A 425 -19.91 -2.80 20.83
N TYR A 426 -19.77 -3.90 20.10
CA TYR A 426 -20.22 -5.21 20.59
C TYR A 426 -19.55 -5.59 21.91
N LEU A 427 -18.22 -5.41 22.00
CA LEU A 427 -17.45 -5.78 23.20
C LEU A 427 -17.84 -4.92 24.42
N THR A 428 -18.06 -3.61 24.28
CA THR A 428 -18.51 -2.74 25.39
C THR A 428 -19.90 -3.14 25.88
N VAL A 429 -20.83 -3.47 24.97
CA VAL A 429 -22.16 -3.96 25.33
C VAL A 429 -22.11 -5.36 25.97
N ALA A 430 -21.25 -6.25 25.50
CA ALA A 430 -21.05 -7.56 26.07
C ALA A 430 -20.47 -7.50 27.50
N ALA A 431 -19.52 -6.57 27.74
CA ALA A 431 -18.93 -6.34 29.06
C ALA A 431 -19.94 -5.83 30.09
N ALA A 432 -20.95 -5.08 29.65
CA ALA A 432 -22.01 -4.55 30.51
C ALA A 432 -23.08 -5.58 30.92
N LYS A 433 -22.87 -6.86 30.64
CA LYS A 433 -23.82 -7.94 30.98
C LYS A 433 -23.31 -8.82 32.11
N PRO A 434 -24.18 -9.17 33.08
CA PRO A 434 -23.84 -10.18 34.08
C PRO A 434 -23.69 -11.59 33.46
N PRO A 435 -22.81 -12.45 33.98
CA PRO A 435 -21.80 -12.11 34.99
C PRO A 435 -20.70 -11.20 34.42
N TYR A 436 -20.29 -10.20 35.22
CA TYR A 436 -19.27 -9.24 34.79
C TYR A 436 -17.88 -9.89 34.86
N TYR A 437 -17.36 -10.34 33.71
CA TYR A 437 -16.06 -10.98 33.61
C TYR A 437 -14.88 -10.02 33.64
N LEU A 438 -15.12 -8.75 33.32
CA LEU A 438 -14.13 -7.69 33.24
C LEU A 438 -14.57 -6.48 34.03
N GLN A 439 -13.62 -5.73 34.58
CA GLN A 439 -13.90 -4.45 35.20
C GLN A 439 -14.34 -3.43 34.13
N ALA A 440 -15.20 -2.50 34.52
CA ALA A 440 -15.57 -1.38 33.66
C ALA A 440 -14.35 -0.57 33.24
N GLY A 441 -14.32 -0.10 32.00
CA GLY A 441 -13.17 0.56 31.39
C GLY A 441 -12.12 -0.37 30.79
N SER A 442 -12.15 -1.68 31.08
CA SER A 442 -11.17 -2.64 30.54
C SER A 442 -11.23 -2.75 29.02
N VAL A 443 -12.41 -2.71 28.42
CA VAL A 443 -12.57 -2.77 26.95
C VAL A 443 -11.97 -1.51 26.30
N LEU A 444 -12.27 -0.33 26.84
CA LEU A 444 -11.69 0.93 26.33
C LEU A 444 -10.17 0.97 26.50
N SER A 445 -9.64 0.48 27.63
CA SER A 445 -8.19 0.37 27.86
C SER A 445 -7.52 -0.54 26.81
N ALA A 446 -8.11 -1.70 26.53
CA ALA A 446 -7.62 -2.62 25.50
C ALA A 446 -7.67 -2.01 24.09
N ILE A 447 -8.76 -1.31 23.74
CA ILE A 447 -8.88 -0.57 22.47
C ILE A 447 -7.81 0.52 22.37
N HIS A 448 -7.60 1.29 23.42
CA HIS A 448 -6.57 2.33 23.48
C HIS A 448 -5.17 1.75 23.28
N GLY A 449 -4.84 0.66 23.99
CA GLY A 449 -3.58 -0.07 23.85
C GLY A 449 -3.37 -0.60 22.42
N PHE A 450 -4.40 -1.21 21.83
CA PHE A 450 -4.38 -1.67 20.44
C PHE A 450 -4.13 -0.52 19.46
N ALA A 451 -4.87 0.58 19.58
CA ALA A 451 -4.72 1.74 18.70
C ALA A 451 -3.30 2.34 18.78
N LYS A 452 -2.74 2.42 19.99
CA LYS A 452 -1.42 2.99 20.25
C LYS A 452 -0.28 2.14 19.69
N HIS A 453 -0.36 0.82 19.80
CA HIS A 453 0.78 -0.07 19.59
C HIS A 453 0.70 -0.94 18.34
N PHE A 454 -0.51 -1.20 17.80
CA PHE A 454 -0.69 -2.20 16.74
C PHE A 454 -1.47 -1.70 15.52
N PHE A 455 -2.26 -0.64 15.65
CA PHE A 455 -3.11 -0.22 14.54
C PHE A 455 -2.32 0.44 13.42
N GLY A 456 -2.30 -0.20 12.23
CA GLY A 456 -1.46 0.20 11.10
C GLY A 456 -1.85 1.51 10.40
N CYS A 457 -3.08 2.03 10.59
CA CYS A 457 -3.48 3.36 10.13
C CYS A 457 -3.05 4.42 11.16
N ARG A 458 -1.85 4.99 10.98
CA ARG A 458 -1.28 5.92 11.97
C ARG A 458 -2.11 7.19 12.14
N ASP A 459 -2.57 7.81 11.06
CA ASP A 459 -3.49 8.97 11.12
C ASP A 459 -4.74 8.65 11.97
N CYS A 460 -5.35 7.48 11.73
CA CYS A 460 -6.50 7.04 12.50
C CYS A 460 -6.16 6.85 13.98
N ALA A 461 -5.01 6.23 14.28
CA ALA A 461 -4.53 5.99 15.63
C ALA A 461 -4.26 7.31 16.37
N ASP A 462 -3.52 8.24 15.76
CA ASP A 462 -3.15 9.52 16.35
C ASP A 462 -4.40 10.36 16.67
N HIS A 463 -5.37 10.40 15.75
CA HIS A 463 -6.64 11.07 16.01
C HIS A 463 -7.44 10.42 17.14
N PHE A 464 -7.47 9.09 17.20
CA PHE A 464 -8.15 8.36 18.27
C PHE A 464 -7.48 8.59 19.63
N LEU A 465 -6.16 8.56 19.69
CA LEU A 465 -5.39 8.77 20.93
C LEU A 465 -5.57 10.20 21.45
N ALA A 466 -5.50 11.21 20.57
CA ALA A 466 -5.78 12.60 20.96
C ALA A 466 -7.22 12.80 21.46
N LEU A 467 -8.20 12.11 20.85
CA LEU A 467 -9.58 12.10 21.31
C LEU A 467 -9.71 11.41 22.66
N ALA A 468 -9.04 10.28 22.86
CA ALA A 468 -9.05 9.52 24.10
C ALA A 468 -8.50 10.33 25.28
N GLU A 469 -7.39 11.06 25.07
CA GLU A 469 -6.81 11.97 26.05
C GLU A 469 -7.78 13.11 26.40
N ARG A 470 -8.33 13.80 25.39
CA ARG A 470 -9.25 14.93 25.58
C ARG A 470 -10.53 14.53 26.30
N LYS A 471 -11.05 13.32 26.03
CA LYS A 471 -12.27 12.78 26.65
C LYS A 471 -12.02 11.92 27.88
N HIS A 472 -10.81 11.95 28.43
CA HIS A 472 -10.44 11.25 29.66
C HIS A 472 -10.88 9.78 29.68
N ILE A 473 -10.44 8.99 28.70
CA ILE A 473 -10.76 7.56 28.59
C ILE A 473 -10.40 6.77 29.87
N ASP A 474 -9.35 7.21 30.57
CA ASP A 474 -8.84 6.67 31.82
C ASP A 474 -9.79 6.84 33.03
N ARG A 475 -10.80 7.73 32.92
CA ARG A 475 -11.75 8.04 34.01
C ARG A 475 -13.06 7.27 33.89
N VAL A 476 -13.18 6.39 32.90
CA VAL A 476 -14.40 5.59 32.71
C VAL A 476 -14.37 4.37 33.64
N THR A 477 -15.22 4.38 34.66
CA THR A 477 -15.27 3.35 35.72
C THR A 477 -16.63 2.63 35.82
N ASP A 478 -17.52 2.86 34.86
CA ASP A 478 -18.87 2.32 34.79
C ASP A 478 -19.09 1.71 33.39
N HIS A 479 -19.69 0.54 33.29
CA HIS A 479 -19.95 -0.15 32.02
C HIS A 479 -20.89 0.62 31.10
N ASP A 480 -21.90 1.30 31.62
CA ASP A 480 -22.82 2.09 30.81
C ASP A 480 -22.13 3.36 30.28
N ALA A 481 -21.27 3.96 31.12
CA ALA A 481 -20.41 5.06 30.71
C ALA A 481 -19.39 4.62 29.64
N GLU A 482 -18.88 3.37 29.69
CA GLU A 482 -17.97 2.79 28.69
C GLU A 482 -18.66 2.69 27.31
N ILE A 483 -19.91 2.21 27.25
CA ILE A 483 -20.71 2.15 26.01
C ILE A 483 -20.93 3.56 25.44
N LEU A 484 -21.31 4.52 26.29
CA LEU A 484 -21.59 5.89 25.87
C LEU A 484 -20.34 6.65 25.45
N TRP A 485 -19.20 6.43 26.12
CA TRP A 485 -17.93 7.02 25.74
C TRP A 485 -17.53 6.62 24.31
N LEU A 486 -17.60 5.32 24.01
CA LEU A 486 -17.25 4.79 22.67
C LEU A 486 -18.21 5.32 21.60
N TRP A 487 -19.49 5.42 21.90
CA TRP A 487 -20.50 6.00 21.01
C TRP A 487 -20.22 7.48 20.70
N GLU A 488 -19.90 8.29 21.71
CA GLU A 488 -19.54 9.70 21.51
C GLU A 488 -18.28 9.85 20.68
N ALA A 489 -17.25 9.03 20.98
CA ALA A 489 -16.00 9.01 20.23
C ALA A 489 -16.24 8.67 18.75
N HIS A 490 -17.06 7.66 18.47
CA HIS A 490 -17.39 7.27 17.09
C HIS A 490 -18.16 8.35 16.34
N ASN A 491 -19.12 9.01 17.00
CA ASN A 491 -19.85 10.14 16.41
C ASN A 491 -18.93 11.33 16.11
N GLU A 492 -17.94 11.59 16.94
CA GLU A 492 -16.95 12.64 16.67
C GLU A 492 -16.07 12.29 15.45
N VAL A 493 -15.65 11.04 15.32
CA VAL A 493 -14.94 10.55 14.13
C VAL A 493 -15.83 10.65 12.88
N ASN A 494 -17.11 10.28 12.98
CA ASN A 494 -18.07 10.45 11.88
C ASN A 494 -18.20 11.91 11.46
N LYS A 495 -18.29 12.84 12.41
CA LYS A 495 -18.37 14.29 12.13
C LYS A 495 -17.12 14.79 11.41
N ARG A 496 -15.94 14.33 11.82
CA ARG A 496 -14.65 14.70 11.19
C ARG A 496 -14.55 14.19 9.76
N LEU A 497 -15.03 12.98 9.49
CA LEU A 497 -14.88 12.30 8.20
C LEU A 497 -16.07 12.47 7.26
N ALA A 498 -17.11 13.22 7.67
CA ALA A 498 -18.24 13.52 6.80
C ALA A 498 -17.78 14.38 5.61
N GLY A 499 -18.08 13.94 4.40
CA GLY A 499 -17.65 14.60 3.15
C GLY A 499 -16.19 14.33 2.75
N ASP A 500 -15.43 13.52 3.51
CA ASP A 500 -14.08 13.11 3.12
C ASP A 500 -14.12 12.17 1.91
N THR A 501 -13.04 12.18 1.10
CA THR A 501 -12.93 11.31 -0.09
C THR A 501 -13.00 9.82 0.24
N THR A 502 -12.75 9.45 1.49
CA THR A 502 -12.84 8.08 2.02
C THR A 502 -14.25 7.71 2.50
N GLU A 503 -15.20 8.62 2.44
CA GLU A 503 -16.60 8.35 2.77
C GLU A 503 -17.27 7.51 1.69
N ASP A 504 -18.01 6.48 2.11
CA ASP A 504 -18.76 5.65 1.17
C ASP A 504 -20.10 6.34 0.82
N PRO A 505 -20.35 6.68 -0.47
CA PRO A 505 -21.53 7.44 -0.87
C PRO A 505 -22.87 6.78 -0.53
N LYS A 506 -22.91 5.44 -0.38
CA LYS A 506 -24.12 4.72 0.03
C LYS A 506 -24.25 4.54 1.54
N PHE A 507 -23.19 4.88 2.28
CA PHE A 507 -23.14 4.78 3.74
C PHE A 507 -22.50 6.06 4.31
N PRO A 508 -23.20 7.20 4.21
CA PRO A 508 -22.67 8.49 4.66
C PRO A 508 -22.36 8.48 6.15
N LYS A 509 -21.36 9.28 6.54
CA LYS A 509 -20.95 9.49 7.93
C LYS A 509 -21.96 10.38 8.65
N ILE A 510 -22.98 9.76 9.20
CA ILE A 510 -24.03 10.45 9.96
C ILE A 510 -23.81 10.34 11.46
N GLN A 511 -24.44 11.22 12.21
CA GLN A 511 -24.55 11.09 13.66
C GLN A 511 -25.51 9.95 14.00
N PHE A 512 -25.03 9.01 14.82
CA PHE A 512 -25.74 7.78 15.12
C PHE A 512 -26.21 7.74 16.59
N PRO A 513 -27.41 7.21 16.87
CA PRO A 513 -28.42 6.74 15.92
C PRO A 513 -29.20 7.91 15.29
N SER A 514 -29.63 7.74 14.04
CA SER A 514 -30.48 8.73 13.41
C SER A 514 -31.92 8.69 13.96
N LYS A 515 -32.66 9.81 13.88
CA LYS A 515 -34.06 9.89 14.28
C LYS A 515 -34.95 8.81 13.66
N LYS A 516 -34.65 8.39 12.44
CA LYS A 516 -35.37 7.32 11.74
C LYS A 516 -35.35 6.00 12.51
N TYR A 517 -34.23 5.66 13.16
CA TYR A 517 -34.04 4.38 13.83
C TYR A 517 -34.21 4.46 15.35
N CYS A 518 -34.04 5.64 15.92
CA CYS A 518 -34.30 5.91 17.33
C CYS A 518 -34.90 7.32 17.50
N PRO A 519 -36.20 7.48 17.33
CA PRO A 519 -36.86 8.80 17.48
C PRO A 519 -36.65 9.42 18.87
N ALA A 520 -36.60 8.58 19.91
CA ALA A 520 -36.44 9.03 21.31
C ALA A 520 -34.99 9.38 21.68
N CYS A 521 -33.99 9.03 20.83
CA CYS A 521 -32.58 9.25 21.14
C CYS A 521 -32.15 10.71 21.02
N SER A 522 -32.90 11.56 20.34
CA SER A 522 -32.62 12.99 20.25
C SER A 522 -33.91 13.81 20.23
N ASN A 523 -33.89 15.00 20.87
CA ASN A 523 -34.99 15.95 20.83
C ASN A 523 -35.03 16.75 19.51
N GLU A 524 -35.99 17.69 19.39
CA GLU A 524 -36.14 18.55 18.20
C GLU A 524 -34.92 19.44 17.95
N ASN A 525 -34.22 19.85 19.01
CA ASN A 525 -33.03 20.68 18.96
C ASN A 525 -31.74 19.86 18.75
N SER A 526 -31.84 18.58 18.37
CA SER A 526 -30.71 17.66 18.16
C SER A 526 -29.86 17.39 19.40
N HIS A 527 -30.38 17.65 20.61
CA HIS A 527 -29.70 17.22 21.84
C HIS A 527 -29.99 15.76 22.11
N TRP A 528 -28.93 15.02 22.49
CA TRP A 528 -29.00 13.59 22.74
C TRP A 528 -29.68 13.26 24.07
N ASN A 529 -30.63 12.34 24.01
CA ASN A 529 -31.12 11.65 25.19
C ASN A 529 -30.24 10.42 25.45
N ARG A 530 -29.22 10.60 26.30
CA ARG A 530 -28.18 9.56 26.55
C ARG A 530 -28.80 8.26 27.10
N THR A 531 -29.88 8.34 27.90
CA THR A 531 -30.57 7.16 28.42
C THR A 531 -31.21 6.33 27.30
N GLU A 532 -31.88 6.98 26.36
CA GLU A 532 -32.47 6.27 25.22
C GLU A 532 -31.42 5.77 24.22
N VAL A 533 -30.33 6.54 24.01
CA VAL A 533 -29.17 6.08 23.22
C VAL A 533 -28.58 4.82 23.84
N LEU A 534 -28.34 4.79 25.15
CA LEU A 534 -27.80 3.63 25.84
C LEU A 534 -28.70 2.39 25.69
N LYS A 535 -29.99 2.54 25.88
CA LYS A 535 -30.96 1.45 25.66
C LYS A 535 -30.89 0.93 24.22
N TYR A 536 -30.88 1.84 23.26
CA TYR A 536 -30.81 1.49 21.85
C TYR A 536 -29.51 0.71 21.52
N LEU A 537 -28.34 1.20 21.98
CA LEU A 537 -27.04 0.53 21.76
C LEU A 537 -27.00 -0.86 22.39
N LYS A 538 -27.51 -1.02 23.63
CA LYS A 538 -27.61 -2.32 24.30
C LYS A 538 -28.48 -3.32 23.53
N ILE A 539 -29.52 -2.84 22.83
CA ILE A 539 -30.37 -3.70 22.00
C ILE A 539 -29.67 -4.12 20.71
N ILE A 540 -29.12 -3.16 19.93
CA ILE A 540 -28.60 -3.48 18.60
C ILE A 540 -27.31 -4.30 18.65
N TYR A 541 -26.44 -4.08 19.66
CA TYR A 541 -25.19 -4.82 19.83
C TYR A 541 -25.33 -6.03 20.76
N ASP A 542 -26.56 -6.42 21.13
CA ASP A 542 -26.78 -7.67 21.87
C ASP A 542 -26.44 -8.90 21.03
N ASN A 543 -25.78 -9.90 21.63
CA ASN A 543 -25.48 -11.16 20.96
C ASN A 543 -26.72 -11.83 20.35
N LYS A 544 -27.90 -11.66 20.97
CA LYS A 544 -29.17 -12.19 20.47
C LYS A 544 -29.63 -11.51 19.17
N ASN A 545 -29.15 -10.30 18.89
CA ASN A 545 -29.49 -9.52 17.69
C ASN A 545 -28.50 -9.70 16.54
N LEU A 546 -27.41 -10.47 16.74
CA LEU A 546 -26.44 -10.73 15.71
C LEU A 546 -27.02 -11.61 14.59
N SER A 547 -27.02 -11.07 13.38
CA SER A 547 -27.44 -11.80 12.19
C SER A 547 -26.38 -12.82 11.75
N PRO A 548 -26.73 -14.10 11.53
CA PRO A 548 -25.81 -15.08 10.95
C PRO A 548 -25.66 -14.96 9.43
N TYR A 549 -26.37 -14.05 8.78
CA TYR A 549 -26.31 -13.88 7.32
C TYR A 549 -24.86 -13.59 6.87
N GLY A 550 -24.42 -14.28 5.82
CA GLY A 550 -23.06 -14.19 5.29
C GLY A 550 -22.08 -15.22 5.90
N LEU A 551 -22.54 -16.01 6.89
CA LEU A 551 -21.81 -17.20 7.35
C LEU A 551 -22.30 -18.44 6.60
N PRO A 552 -21.42 -19.44 6.35
CA PRO A 552 -21.85 -20.72 5.79
C PRO A 552 -22.92 -21.37 6.69
N THR A 553 -24.04 -21.75 6.10
CA THR A 553 -25.03 -22.58 6.79
C THR A 553 -24.65 -24.05 6.69
N THR A 554 -25.03 -24.87 7.67
CA THR A 554 -24.83 -26.33 7.64
C THR A 554 -25.59 -27.02 6.50
N ARG A 555 -26.46 -26.29 5.82
CA ARG A 555 -27.13 -26.71 4.56
C ARG A 555 -26.77 -25.64 3.52
N GLY A 556 -25.92 -25.96 2.56
CA GLY A 556 -25.47 -25.14 1.43
C GLY A 556 -25.91 -23.66 1.38
N TYR A 557 -25.11 -22.79 0.80
CA TYR A 557 -25.48 -21.38 0.60
C TYR A 557 -26.89 -21.27 0.01
N PRO A 558 -27.75 -20.35 0.49
CA PRO A 558 -28.97 -20.02 -0.21
C PRO A 558 -28.68 -19.37 -1.55
#